data_e4fffa2ebb1aaa56913b94740faeea1a
#
_entry.id   e4fffa2ebb1aaa56913b94740faeea1a
#
_cell.length_a   1.000
_cell.length_b   1.000
_cell.length_c   1.000
_cell.angle_alpha   90.00
_cell.angle_beta   90.00
_cell.angle_gamma   90.00
#
_symmetry.space_group_name_H-M   'P 1'
#
loop_
_entity.id
_entity.type
_entity.pdbx_description
1 polymer ?
#
loop_
_entity_poly.entity_id
_entity_poly.type
_entity_poly.pdbx_seq_one_letter_code
_entity_poly.pdbx_strand_id
1 'polypeptide(L)'
;MIAPAKAATELSGLAGFIETYKPILPVPALVAILFLVWLFFRDTWRELDEDALRMRAEIHAEGRMDHRPFVALVLVAIILTMQEYYGGRIYFETTIVPALSKFAERHVAMKLTKYEELYGFGWWAGTRVFGYVLPFALWKIFFRKDSLLDLGLRTKGFFDHAWIYGLFLAFVLPAMLVVSRSPDFGTYYPFYKQSSRSWFDFLTWEAMYFLQFFALEMFFRGFWLGALRRSFGSGAIFAMAVPYCMIHFGKPYLEACGAIVAGIALGSLSMKTKSIYQGFLVHVTVAGLMDWLALRHRKATPLHLWPTDVAPIGNAWLLEQEKREALARTIERTAAGIFAVLFVLMVVMIVRSRLHRHDRLWTLPRTKA
;
A
#
# COMPACT_ATOMS: atom_id res chain seq x y z
N MET A 1 -20.26 -31.14 -14.94
CA MET A 1 -20.39 -31.93 -13.70
C MET A 1 -20.54 -30.94 -12.55
N ILE A 2 -21.75 -30.81 -12.03
CA ILE A 2 -22.10 -29.87 -10.94
C ILE A 2 -21.61 -30.54 -9.66
N ALA A 3 -20.70 -29.86 -8.95
CA ALA A 3 -20.21 -30.31 -7.65
C ALA A 3 -21.40 -30.39 -6.66
N PRO A 4 -21.50 -31.43 -5.81
CA PRO A 4 -22.57 -31.53 -4.84
C PRO A 4 -22.50 -30.39 -3.84
N ALA A 5 -23.63 -29.71 -3.64
CA ALA A 5 -23.81 -28.73 -2.58
C ALA A 5 -23.41 -29.36 -1.23
N LYS A 6 -22.38 -28.81 -0.57
CA LYS A 6 -22.10 -29.15 0.83
C LYS A 6 -23.34 -28.84 1.64
N ALA A 7 -23.85 -29.85 2.32
CA ALA A 7 -24.92 -29.71 3.27
C ALA A 7 -24.60 -28.56 4.23
N ALA A 8 -25.41 -27.51 4.20
CA ALA A 8 -25.35 -26.42 5.16
C ALA A 8 -25.70 -27.03 6.52
N THR A 9 -24.71 -27.21 7.36
CA THR A 9 -24.92 -27.45 8.78
C THR A 9 -25.64 -26.20 9.29
N GLU A 10 -26.86 -26.34 9.77
CA GLU A 10 -27.65 -25.25 10.33
C GLU A 10 -26.86 -24.66 11.51
N LEU A 11 -26.18 -23.54 11.26
CA LEU A 11 -25.55 -22.73 12.29
C LEU A 11 -26.66 -22.06 13.08
N SER A 12 -26.95 -22.56 14.28
CA SER A 12 -27.99 -22.01 15.15
C SER A 12 -27.48 -20.73 15.87
N GLY A 13 -28.34 -19.74 16.02
CA GLY A 13 -28.10 -18.57 16.86
C GLY A 13 -27.14 -17.51 16.25
N LEU A 14 -26.27 -16.95 17.10
CA LEU A 14 -25.37 -15.84 16.73
C LEU A 14 -24.44 -16.18 15.56
N ALA A 15 -23.94 -17.41 15.48
CA ALA A 15 -23.05 -17.86 14.40
C ALA A 15 -23.78 -17.87 13.04
N GLY A 16 -25.02 -18.33 13.00
CA GLY A 16 -25.86 -18.29 11.81
C GLY A 16 -26.20 -16.86 11.38
N PHE A 17 -26.48 -15.99 12.34
CA PHE A 17 -26.66 -14.55 12.08
C PHE A 17 -25.42 -13.92 11.47
N ILE A 18 -24.23 -14.13 12.07
CA ILE A 18 -22.97 -13.57 11.58
C ILE A 18 -22.69 -14.06 10.15
N GLU A 19 -22.87 -15.36 9.86
CA GLU A 19 -22.60 -15.89 8.52
C GLU A 19 -23.57 -15.33 7.48
N THR A 20 -24.86 -15.20 7.83
CA THR A 20 -25.89 -14.66 6.93
C THR A 20 -25.65 -13.19 6.61
N TYR A 21 -25.27 -12.39 7.61
CA TYR A 21 -25.09 -10.93 7.46
C TYR A 21 -23.64 -10.50 7.26
N LYS A 22 -22.69 -11.43 7.17
CA LYS A 22 -21.27 -11.21 6.95
C LYS A 22 -20.95 -10.14 5.88
N PRO A 23 -21.66 -10.09 4.72
CA PRO A 23 -21.42 -9.04 3.73
C PRO A 23 -21.80 -7.63 4.19
N ILE A 24 -22.76 -7.50 5.11
CA ILE A 24 -23.31 -6.19 5.54
C ILE A 24 -22.70 -5.73 6.86
N LEU A 25 -22.24 -6.64 7.71
CA LEU A 25 -21.68 -6.31 9.04
C LEU A 25 -20.55 -5.28 9.04
N PRO A 26 -19.64 -5.24 8.05
CA PRO A 26 -18.60 -4.20 8.01
C PRO A 26 -19.12 -2.79 7.73
N VAL A 27 -20.31 -2.63 7.12
CA VAL A 27 -20.83 -1.33 6.69
C VAL A 27 -21.01 -0.33 7.84
N PRO A 28 -21.63 -0.69 8.98
CA PRO A 28 -21.73 0.21 10.12
C PRO A 28 -20.37 0.65 10.68
N ALA A 29 -19.41 -0.29 10.73
CA ALA A 29 -18.03 0.01 11.15
C ALA A 29 -17.33 0.96 10.17
N LEU A 30 -17.48 0.74 8.85
CA LEU A 30 -16.97 1.63 7.82
C LEU A 30 -17.51 3.05 7.98
N VAL A 31 -18.84 3.19 8.17
CA VAL A 31 -19.49 4.49 8.35
C VAL A 31 -18.93 5.19 9.60
N ALA A 32 -18.81 4.47 10.71
CA ALA A 32 -18.26 5.04 11.95
C ALA A 32 -16.80 5.49 11.79
N ILE A 33 -15.95 4.66 11.13
CA ILE A 33 -14.55 5.00 10.90
C ILE A 33 -14.43 6.17 9.91
N LEU A 34 -15.22 6.20 8.84
CA LEU A 34 -15.24 7.32 7.90
C LEU A 34 -15.71 8.63 8.54
N PHE A 35 -16.65 8.55 9.50
CA PHE A 35 -17.04 9.70 10.29
C PHE A 35 -15.90 10.23 11.17
N LEU A 36 -15.11 9.34 11.79
CA LEU A 36 -13.89 9.74 12.53
C LEU A 36 -12.84 10.35 11.60
N VAL A 37 -12.64 9.79 10.40
CA VAL A 37 -11.75 10.37 9.38
C VAL A 37 -12.22 11.77 8.99
N TRP A 38 -13.52 11.95 8.77
CA TRP A 38 -14.10 13.27 8.50
C TRP A 38 -13.86 14.25 9.63
N LEU A 39 -14.14 13.86 10.89
CA LEU A 39 -13.90 14.73 12.05
C LEU A 39 -12.43 15.19 12.13
N PHE A 40 -11.49 14.27 11.81
CA PHE A 40 -10.06 14.57 11.89
C PHE A 40 -9.57 15.45 10.73
N PHE A 41 -10.11 15.26 9.51
CA PHE A 41 -9.63 15.94 8.31
C PHE A 41 -10.57 17.03 7.78
N ARG A 42 -11.72 17.32 8.40
CA ARG A 42 -12.72 18.27 7.90
C ARG A 42 -12.15 19.66 7.58
N ASP A 43 -11.23 20.15 8.41
CA ASP A 43 -10.61 21.46 8.19
C ASP A 43 -9.68 21.40 6.97
N THR A 44 -8.92 20.32 6.80
CA THR A 44 -8.10 20.10 5.59
C THR A 44 -8.97 20.02 4.33
N TRP A 45 -10.12 19.34 4.39
CA TRP A 45 -11.02 19.25 3.24
C TRP A 45 -11.62 20.62 2.87
N ARG A 46 -12.03 21.39 3.90
CA ARG A 46 -12.52 22.76 3.66
C ARG A 46 -11.46 23.65 3.01
N GLU A 47 -10.22 23.62 3.51
CA GLU A 47 -9.10 24.37 2.92
C GLU A 47 -8.86 23.97 1.45
N LEU A 48 -8.92 22.67 1.13
CA LEU A 48 -8.79 22.18 -0.25
C LEU A 48 -9.91 22.68 -1.14
N ASP A 49 -11.15 22.71 -0.65
CA ASP A 49 -12.31 23.18 -1.41
C ASP A 49 -12.24 24.69 -1.66
N GLU A 50 -11.85 25.48 -0.66
CA GLU A 50 -11.63 26.93 -0.79
C GLU A 50 -10.51 27.24 -1.79
N ASP A 51 -9.39 26.47 -1.74
CA ASP A 51 -8.30 26.60 -2.71
C ASP A 51 -8.76 26.28 -4.13
N ALA A 52 -9.53 25.21 -4.31
CA ALA A 52 -10.05 24.82 -5.62
C ALA A 52 -11.02 25.84 -6.17
N LEU A 53 -11.88 26.44 -5.34
CA LEU A 53 -12.79 27.51 -5.76
C LEU A 53 -12.03 28.74 -6.24
N ARG A 54 -11.01 29.17 -5.50
CA ARG A 54 -10.14 30.29 -5.89
C ARG A 54 -9.45 30.02 -7.22
N MET A 55 -8.79 28.87 -7.36
CA MET A 55 -8.08 28.51 -8.59
C MET A 55 -9.00 28.42 -9.81
N ARG A 56 -10.20 27.87 -9.64
CA ARG A 56 -11.18 27.81 -10.73
C ARG A 56 -11.64 29.22 -11.15
N ALA A 57 -11.87 30.10 -10.17
CA ALA A 57 -12.23 31.47 -10.45
C ALA A 57 -11.13 32.23 -11.23
N GLU A 58 -9.85 32.07 -10.85
CA GLU A 58 -8.69 32.63 -11.53
C GLU A 58 -8.59 32.14 -12.97
N ILE A 59 -8.68 30.83 -13.20
CA ILE A 59 -8.60 30.21 -14.53
C ILE A 59 -9.77 30.68 -15.42
N HIS A 60 -10.97 30.74 -14.84
CA HIS A 60 -12.16 31.23 -15.55
C HIS A 60 -12.06 32.72 -15.94
N ALA A 61 -11.53 33.56 -15.03
CA ALA A 61 -11.29 34.97 -15.30
C ALA A 61 -10.30 35.22 -16.45
N GLU A 62 -9.36 34.27 -16.66
CA GLU A 62 -8.44 34.28 -17.79
C GLU A 62 -9.04 33.71 -19.10
N GLY A 63 -10.32 33.32 -19.10
CA GLY A 63 -10.98 32.68 -20.23
C GLY A 63 -10.39 31.31 -20.61
N ARG A 64 -9.73 30.64 -19.70
CA ARG A 64 -9.07 29.35 -19.93
C ARG A 64 -9.81 28.18 -19.25
N MET A 65 -9.52 26.97 -19.70
CA MET A 65 -9.96 25.73 -19.09
C MET A 65 -8.74 24.98 -18.53
N ASP A 66 -8.86 24.43 -17.34
CA ASP A 66 -7.84 23.55 -16.80
C ASP A 66 -7.99 22.13 -17.36
N HIS A 67 -7.10 21.75 -18.26
CA HIS A 67 -7.07 20.41 -18.86
C HIS A 67 -6.38 19.35 -18.00
N ARG A 68 -5.73 19.74 -16.89
CA ARG A 68 -4.99 18.82 -16.03
C ARG A 68 -5.82 17.63 -15.52
N PRO A 69 -7.04 17.84 -14.99
CA PRO A 69 -7.87 16.74 -14.54
C PRO A 69 -8.19 15.72 -15.63
N PHE A 70 -8.50 16.18 -16.83
CA PHE A 70 -8.85 15.32 -17.96
C PHE A 70 -7.66 14.47 -18.38
N VAL A 71 -6.47 15.08 -18.52
CA VAL A 71 -5.24 14.36 -18.85
C VAL A 71 -4.91 13.35 -17.77
N ALA A 72 -5.01 13.71 -16.49
CA ALA A 72 -4.73 12.81 -15.38
C ALA A 72 -5.68 11.60 -15.37
N LEU A 73 -6.99 11.83 -15.51
CA LEU A 73 -7.99 10.75 -15.48
C LEU A 73 -7.81 9.78 -16.64
N VAL A 74 -7.52 10.29 -17.86
CA VAL A 74 -7.24 9.44 -19.01
C VAL A 74 -5.96 8.64 -18.84
N LEU A 75 -4.87 9.25 -18.35
CA LEU A 75 -3.62 8.54 -18.07
C LEU A 75 -3.82 7.44 -17.03
N VAL A 76 -4.56 7.75 -15.97
CA VAL A 76 -4.87 6.76 -14.92
C VAL A 76 -5.66 5.58 -15.49
N ALA A 77 -6.70 5.84 -16.29
CA ALA A 77 -7.50 4.78 -16.89
C ALA A 77 -6.65 3.89 -17.81
N ILE A 78 -5.79 4.48 -18.65
CA ILE A 78 -4.88 3.73 -19.54
C ILE A 78 -3.94 2.86 -18.72
N ILE A 79 -3.29 3.42 -17.69
CA ILE A 79 -2.29 2.70 -16.90
C ILE A 79 -2.92 1.55 -16.13
N LEU A 80 -4.04 1.77 -15.45
CA LEU A 80 -4.73 0.71 -14.72
C LEU A 80 -5.21 -0.40 -15.66
N THR A 81 -5.72 -0.05 -16.85
CA THR A 81 -6.09 -1.04 -17.86
C THR A 81 -4.88 -1.85 -18.33
N MET A 82 -3.77 -1.19 -18.67
CA MET A 82 -2.56 -1.89 -19.08
C MET A 82 -2.02 -2.83 -17.99
N GLN A 83 -2.06 -2.40 -16.73
CA GLN A 83 -1.63 -3.23 -15.60
C GLN A 83 -2.55 -4.44 -15.36
N GLU A 84 -3.86 -4.28 -15.54
CA GLU A 84 -4.81 -5.38 -15.39
C GLU A 84 -4.57 -6.47 -16.44
N TYR A 85 -4.43 -6.08 -17.71
CA TYR A 85 -4.34 -7.04 -18.81
C TYR A 85 -2.92 -7.59 -19.04
N TYR A 86 -1.88 -6.81 -18.78
CA TYR A 86 -0.48 -7.15 -19.13
C TYR A 86 0.44 -7.27 -17.92
N GLY A 87 0.07 -6.73 -16.76
CA GLY A 87 0.89 -6.76 -15.56
C GLY A 87 0.68 -7.99 -14.68
N GLY A 88 -0.27 -8.87 -15.03
CA GLY A 88 -0.63 -10.03 -14.23
C GLY A 88 0.24 -11.27 -14.51
N ARG A 89 0.11 -12.26 -13.61
CA ARG A 89 0.82 -13.53 -13.67
C ARG A 89 0.46 -14.33 -14.94
N ILE A 90 -0.80 -14.34 -15.35
CA ILE A 90 -1.26 -15.07 -16.55
C ILE A 90 -0.49 -14.59 -17.78
N TYR A 91 -0.39 -13.28 -17.99
CA TYR A 91 0.35 -12.74 -19.12
C TYR A 91 1.84 -13.08 -19.04
N PHE A 92 2.43 -13.05 -17.86
CA PHE A 92 3.82 -13.48 -17.64
C PHE A 92 4.02 -14.94 -18.06
N GLU A 93 3.22 -15.85 -17.56
CA GLU A 93 3.34 -17.30 -17.81
C GLU A 93 3.09 -17.66 -19.30
N THR A 94 2.08 -17.03 -19.91
CA THR A 94 1.68 -17.38 -21.29
C THR A 94 2.49 -16.67 -22.38
N THR A 95 3.07 -15.51 -22.08
CA THR A 95 3.74 -14.67 -23.09
C THR A 95 5.21 -14.44 -22.78
N ILE A 96 5.53 -14.05 -21.53
CA ILE A 96 6.91 -13.65 -21.19
C ILE A 96 7.80 -14.87 -20.95
N VAL A 97 7.32 -15.88 -20.23
CA VAL A 97 8.11 -17.11 -19.98
C VAL A 97 8.56 -17.79 -21.28
N PRO A 98 7.68 -18.02 -22.28
CA PRO A 98 8.12 -18.61 -23.55
C PRO A 98 9.17 -17.76 -24.29
N ALA A 99 9.06 -16.44 -24.24
CA ALA A 99 10.04 -15.54 -24.84
C ALA A 99 11.38 -15.58 -24.10
N LEU A 100 11.36 -15.57 -22.75
CA LEU A 100 12.54 -15.68 -21.91
C LEU A 100 13.23 -17.03 -22.05
N SER A 101 12.48 -18.13 -22.17
CA SER A 101 13.04 -19.47 -22.38
C SER A 101 13.84 -19.53 -23.67
N LYS A 102 13.29 -19.03 -24.78
CA LYS A 102 14.00 -18.94 -26.07
C LYS A 102 15.25 -18.07 -26.00
N PHE A 103 15.23 -17.01 -25.22
CA PHE A 103 16.38 -16.14 -24.99
C PHE A 103 17.44 -16.82 -24.12
N ALA A 104 17.01 -17.46 -23.03
CA ALA A 104 17.87 -18.14 -22.08
C ALA A 104 18.61 -19.32 -22.69
N GLU A 105 17.98 -20.11 -23.59
CA GLU A 105 18.60 -21.19 -24.34
C GLU A 105 19.81 -20.72 -25.18
N ARG A 106 19.80 -19.45 -25.59
CA ARG A 106 20.84 -18.89 -26.48
C ARG A 106 21.92 -18.10 -25.76
N HIS A 107 21.62 -17.50 -24.60
CA HIS A 107 22.46 -16.42 -24.05
C HIS A 107 22.84 -16.54 -22.59
N VAL A 108 22.04 -17.19 -21.72
CA VAL A 108 22.24 -17.17 -20.27
C VAL A 108 21.79 -18.45 -19.60
N ALA A 109 22.59 -19.00 -18.69
CA ALA A 109 22.18 -20.09 -17.82
C ALA A 109 21.20 -19.61 -16.71
N MET A 110 19.99 -19.22 -17.11
CA MET A 110 18.94 -18.83 -16.17
C MET A 110 18.29 -20.05 -15.53
N LYS A 111 18.22 -20.09 -14.20
CA LYS A 111 17.49 -21.13 -13.44
C LYS A 111 16.00 -20.79 -13.41
N LEU A 112 15.34 -20.80 -14.59
CA LEU A 112 13.93 -20.40 -14.75
C LEU A 112 13.03 -21.20 -13.82
N THR A 113 13.14 -22.52 -13.77
CA THR A 113 12.30 -23.39 -12.95
C THR A 113 12.44 -23.14 -11.44
N LYS A 114 13.66 -22.80 -10.98
CA LYS A 114 13.92 -22.54 -9.56
C LYS A 114 13.31 -21.23 -9.05
N TYR A 115 13.25 -20.22 -9.92
CA TYR A 115 12.84 -18.86 -9.59
C TYR A 115 11.66 -18.35 -10.42
N GLU A 116 10.90 -19.23 -11.07
CA GLU A 116 9.81 -18.86 -11.96
C GLU A 116 8.77 -17.97 -11.27
N GLU A 117 8.35 -18.36 -10.07
CA GLU A 117 7.40 -17.57 -9.27
C GLU A 117 7.98 -16.20 -8.91
N LEU A 118 9.28 -16.12 -8.56
CA LEU A 118 9.97 -14.86 -8.26
C LEU A 118 10.08 -13.96 -9.49
N TYR A 119 10.35 -14.51 -10.67
CA TYR A 119 10.35 -13.75 -11.91
C TYR A 119 8.94 -13.24 -12.26
N GLY A 120 7.90 -14.05 -12.00
CA GLY A 120 6.51 -13.63 -12.16
C GLY A 120 6.16 -12.44 -11.29
N PHE A 121 6.61 -12.43 -10.02
CA PHE A 121 6.46 -11.27 -9.15
C PHE A 121 7.35 -10.09 -9.54
N GLY A 122 8.53 -10.35 -10.10
CA GLY A 122 9.38 -9.32 -10.71
C GLY A 122 8.70 -8.62 -11.88
N TRP A 123 8.02 -9.38 -12.74
CA TRP A 123 7.18 -8.83 -13.81
C TRP A 123 6.04 -8.00 -13.25
N TRP A 124 5.28 -8.56 -12.28
CA TRP A 124 4.18 -7.89 -11.63
C TRP A 124 4.59 -6.57 -10.96
N ALA A 125 5.68 -6.57 -10.18
CA ALA A 125 6.18 -5.37 -9.52
C ALA A 125 6.76 -4.37 -10.55
N GLY A 126 7.54 -4.85 -11.50
CA GLY A 126 8.16 -4.03 -12.54
C GLY A 126 7.15 -3.28 -13.41
N THR A 127 6.09 -3.96 -13.85
CA THR A 127 5.02 -3.33 -14.64
C THR A 127 4.25 -2.29 -13.82
N ARG A 128 4.04 -2.53 -12.51
CA ARG A 128 3.41 -1.56 -11.63
C ARG A 128 4.30 -0.36 -11.38
N VAL A 129 5.57 -0.58 -11.05
CA VAL A 129 6.52 0.52 -10.83
C VAL A 129 6.63 1.37 -12.09
N PHE A 130 6.83 0.76 -13.26
CA PHE A 130 6.91 1.49 -14.51
C PHE A 130 5.62 2.26 -14.80
N GLY A 131 4.45 1.60 -14.73
CA GLY A 131 3.17 2.22 -15.02
C GLY A 131 2.82 3.36 -14.06
N TYR A 132 3.14 3.22 -12.77
CA TYR A 132 2.85 4.25 -11.77
C TYR A 132 3.81 5.46 -11.85
N VAL A 133 5.04 5.25 -12.30
CA VAL A 133 6.02 6.34 -12.46
C VAL A 133 5.87 7.06 -13.81
N LEU A 134 5.43 6.35 -14.85
CA LEU A 134 5.27 6.90 -16.20
C LEU A 134 4.47 8.20 -16.26
N PRO A 135 3.35 8.40 -15.52
CA PRO A 135 2.59 9.64 -15.53
C PRO A 135 3.40 10.87 -15.14
N PHE A 136 4.38 10.74 -14.26
CA PHE A 136 5.25 11.86 -13.87
C PHE A 136 6.11 12.34 -15.04
N ALA A 137 6.63 11.41 -15.83
CA ALA A 137 7.40 11.75 -17.03
C ALA A 137 6.49 12.40 -18.10
N LEU A 138 5.33 11.80 -18.36
CA LEU A 138 4.36 12.33 -19.31
C LEU A 138 3.81 13.70 -18.86
N TRP A 139 3.56 13.86 -17.55
CA TRP A 139 3.11 15.15 -17.01
C TRP A 139 4.10 16.27 -17.30
N LYS A 140 5.39 15.98 -17.17
CA LYS A 140 6.44 16.96 -17.45
C LYS A 140 6.54 17.32 -18.94
N ILE A 141 6.09 16.46 -19.83
CA ILE A 141 5.98 16.74 -21.26
C ILE A 141 4.80 17.68 -21.53
N PHE A 142 3.63 17.41 -20.95
CA PHE A 142 2.40 18.19 -21.17
C PHE A 142 2.38 19.49 -20.38
N PHE A 143 2.88 19.47 -19.14
CA PHE A 143 2.80 20.59 -18.19
C PHE A 143 4.19 20.95 -17.66
N ARG A 144 5.05 21.45 -18.56
CA ARG A 144 6.48 21.72 -18.29
C ARG A 144 6.73 22.66 -17.11
N LYS A 145 5.80 23.59 -16.85
CA LYS A 145 5.91 24.58 -15.76
C LYS A 145 5.56 24.00 -14.38
N ASP A 146 4.86 22.87 -14.33
CA ASP A 146 4.45 22.28 -13.07
C ASP A 146 5.65 21.61 -12.37
N SER A 147 5.77 21.79 -11.05
CA SER A 147 6.79 21.14 -10.25
C SER A 147 6.35 19.72 -9.89
N LEU A 148 7.21 18.74 -10.14
CA LEU A 148 6.96 17.36 -9.70
C LEU A 148 6.92 17.23 -8.17
N LEU A 149 7.61 18.13 -7.45
CA LEU A 149 7.54 18.17 -5.99
C LEU A 149 6.15 18.51 -5.47
N ASP A 150 5.34 19.24 -6.26
CA ASP A 150 3.94 19.54 -5.91
C ASP A 150 2.99 18.35 -6.09
N LEU A 151 3.51 17.28 -6.70
CA LEU A 151 2.83 15.99 -6.80
C LEU A 151 3.20 15.05 -5.63
N GLY A 152 3.36 15.59 -4.43
CA GLY A 152 3.53 14.82 -3.20
C GLY A 152 4.95 14.33 -2.90
N LEU A 153 5.96 14.72 -3.68
CA LEU A 153 7.35 14.26 -3.49
C LEU A 153 8.16 15.16 -2.53
N ARG A 154 7.50 16.03 -1.77
CA ARG A 154 8.15 16.90 -0.79
C ARG A 154 8.50 16.14 0.48
N THR A 155 9.72 16.27 0.95
CA THR A 155 10.19 15.71 2.23
C THR A 155 10.16 16.75 3.36
N LYS A 156 10.06 18.04 3.00
CA LYS A 156 10.03 19.15 4.00
C LYS A 156 8.79 19.04 4.87
N GLY A 157 8.96 19.05 6.18
CA GLY A 157 7.86 18.94 7.14
C GLY A 157 7.44 17.49 7.44
N PHE A 158 8.18 16.49 6.94
CA PHE A 158 7.90 15.08 7.20
C PHE A 158 7.73 14.77 8.69
N PHE A 159 8.70 15.20 9.52
CA PHE A 159 8.69 14.95 10.96
C PHE A 159 7.61 15.74 11.71
N ASP A 160 7.16 16.87 11.17
CA ASP A 160 6.10 17.70 11.79
C ASP A 160 4.77 16.93 11.92
N HIS A 161 4.55 15.95 11.04
CA HIS A 161 3.33 15.14 10.97
C HIS A 161 3.57 13.66 11.27
N ALA A 162 4.78 13.27 11.70
CA ALA A 162 5.14 11.87 11.98
C ALA A 162 4.25 11.22 13.05
N TRP A 163 3.69 12.02 13.99
CA TRP A 163 2.75 11.53 14.99
C TRP A 163 1.46 10.96 14.38
N ILE A 164 1.03 11.47 13.20
CA ILE A 164 -0.16 10.96 12.51
C ILE A 164 0.11 9.53 12.02
N TYR A 165 1.33 9.27 11.52
CA TYR A 165 1.77 7.92 11.18
C TYR A 165 1.66 6.97 12.39
N GLY A 166 2.18 7.40 13.56
CA GLY A 166 2.05 6.63 14.80
C GLY A 166 0.60 6.38 15.20
N LEU A 167 -0.27 7.38 15.03
CA LEU A 167 -1.70 7.22 15.28
C LEU A 167 -2.35 6.19 14.35
N PHE A 168 -2.07 6.24 13.04
CA PHE A 168 -2.56 5.23 12.09
C PHE A 168 -2.11 3.83 12.48
N LEU A 169 -0.83 3.65 12.80
CA LEU A 169 -0.32 2.35 13.23
C LEU A 169 -0.96 1.87 14.53
N ALA A 170 -1.24 2.75 15.48
CA ALA A 170 -1.91 2.40 16.74
C ALA A 170 -3.31 1.78 16.52
N PHE A 171 -4.00 2.17 15.44
CA PHE A 171 -5.28 1.55 15.07
C PHE A 171 -5.11 0.29 14.21
N VAL A 172 -4.19 0.32 13.25
CA VAL A 172 -4.04 -0.76 12.26
C VAL A 172 -3.34 -1.98 12.85
N LEU A 173 -2.29 -1.80 13.68
CA LEU A 173 -1.53 -2.92 14.21
C LEU A 173 -2.36 -3.88 15.08
N PRO A 174 -3.20 -3.43 16.03
CA PRO A 174 -4.08 -4.34 16.78
C PRO A 174 -5.05 -5.11 15.87
N ALA A 175 -5.64 -4.43 14.89
CA ALA A 175 -6.54 -5.06 13.92
C ALA A 175 -5.80 -6.16 13.12
N MET A 176 -4.58 -5.89 12.66
CA MET A 176 -3.75 -6.87 11.98
C MET A 176 -3.42 -8.08 12.84
N LEU A 177 -3.05 -7.87 14.11
CA LEU A 177 -2.75 -8.98 15.03
C LEU A 177 -3.97 -9.90 15.25
N VAL A 178 -5.18 -9.34 15.20
CA VAL A 178 -6.42 -10.13 15.25
C VAL A 178 -6.64 -10.86 13.93
N VAL A 179 -6.60 -10.16 12.79
CA VAL A 179 -6.86 -10.72 11.47
C VAL A 179 -5.81 -11.78 11.08
N SER A 180 -4.56 -11.60 11.50
CA SER A 180 -3.49 -12.58 11.22
C SER A 180 -3.73 -13.98 11.82
N ARG A 181 -4.65 -14.10 12.80
CA ARG A 181 -5.04 -15.38 13.39
C ARG A 181 -6.14 -16.09 12.63
N SER A 182 -6.74 -15.47 11.60
CA SER A 182 -7.74 -16.17 10.78
C SER A 182 -7.09 -17.30 9.96
N PRO A 183 -7.79 -18.45 9.79
CA PRO A 183 -7.24 -19.59 9.04
C PRO A 183 -6.80 -19.22 7.62
N ASP A 184 -7.53 -18.31 6.97
CA ASP A 184 -7.29 -17.92 5.58
C ASP A 184 -6.08 -17.00 5.41
N PHE A 185 -5.66 -16.32 6.49
CA PHE A 185 -4.56 -15.35 6.43
C PHE A 185 -3.25 -15.97 5.93
N GLY A 186 -2.86 -17.12 6.51
CA GLY A 186 -1.65 -17.81 6.11
C GLY A 186 -1.71 -18.46 4.72
N THR A 187 -2.90 -18.71 4.17
CA THR A 187 -3.05 -19.20 2.79
C THR A 187 -2.86 -18.08 1.77
N TYR A 188 -3.21 -16.85 2.15
CA TYR A 188 -3.11 -15.68 1.28
C TYR A 188 -1.72 -15.03 1.34
N TYR A 189 -1.17 -14.81 2.52
CA TYR A 189 0.13 -14.16 2.74
C TYR A 189 1.24 -15.16 3.09
N PRO A 190 2.52 -14.89 2.72
CA PRO A 190 2.93 -13.95 1.66
C PRO A 190 2.40 -14.36 0.28
N PHE A 191 2.27 -13.41 -0.63
CA PHE A 191 1.88 -13.71 -2.02
C PHE A 191 2.91 -14.60 -2.70
N TYR A 192 4.20 -14.31 -2.52
CA TYR A 192 5.29 -15.17 -2.96
C TYR A 192 5.41 -16.38 -2.04
N LYS A 193 4.95 -17.54 -2.52
CA LYS A 193 4.87 -18.76 -1.68
C LYS A 193 6.23 -19.33 -1.33
N GLN A 194 7.26 -19.08 -2.14
CA GLN A 194 8.63 -19.50 -1.90
C GLN A 194 9.41 -18.57 -0.93
N SER A 195 8.80 -17.51 -0.41
CA SER A 195 9.41 -16.57 0.53
C SER A 195 9.96 -17.23 1.82
N SER A 196 9.42 -18.39 2.20
CA SER A 196 9.91 -19.18 3.34
C SER A 196 11.21 -19.96 3.07
N ARG A 197 11.61 -20.10 1.80
CA ARG A 197 12.71 -20.97 1.38
C ARG A 197 14.08 -20.44 1.82
N SER A 198 14.27 -19.11 1.76
CA SER A 198 15.52 -18.46 2.15
C SER A 198 15.34 -16.97 2.44
N TRP A 199 16.32 -16.37 3.13
CA TRP A 199 16.37 -14.90 3.28
C TRP A 199 16.51 -14.18 1.95
N PHE A 200 17.21 -14.76 0.96
CA PHE A 200 17.28 -14.20 -0.39
C PHE A 200 15.88 -14.10 -1.00
N ASP A 201 15.09 -15.16 -0.94
CA ASP A 201 13.73 -15.17 -1.48
C ASP A 201 12.84 -14.15 -0.76
N PHE A 202 12.85 -14.16 0.58
CA PHE A 202 12.03 -13.25 1.38
C PHE A 202 12.40 -11.79 1.15
N LEU A 203 13.68 -11.43 1.26
CA LEU A 203 14.11 -10.04 1.13
C LEU A 203 13.98 -9.51 -0.30
N THR A 204 14.18 -10.37 -1.31
CA THR A 204 13.96 -9.97 -2.71
C THR A 204 12.48 -9.70 -2.97
N TRP A 205 11.61 -10.54 -2.44
CA TRP A 205 10.17 -10.32 -2.49
C TRP A 205 9.77 -9.00 -1.79
N GLU A 206 10.20 -8.79 -0.54
CA GLU A 206 9.89 -7.57 0.21
C GLU A 206 10.41 -6.31 -0.50
N ALA A 207 11.62 -6.36 -1.07
CA ALA A 207 12.18 -5.23 -1.81
C ALA A 207 11.33 -4.87 -3.03
N MET A 208 10.88 -5.88 -3.81
CA MET A 208 9.99 -5.65 -4.95
C MET A 208 8.62 -5.13 -4.50
N TYR A 209 8.10 -5.67 -3.41
CA TYR A 209 6.80 -5.31 -2.84
C TYR A 209 6.81 -3.89 -2.29
N PHE A 210 7.85 -3.49 -1.58
CA PHE A 210 8.03 -2.13 -1.06
C PHE A 210 8.24 -1.11 -2.17
N LEU A 211 9.03 -1.46 -3.19
CA LEU A 211 9.21 -0.59 -4.34
C LEU A 211 7.89 -0.36 -5.10
N GLN A 212 7.08 -1.42 -5.24
CA GLN A 212 5.75 -1.32 -5.82
C GLN A 212 4.84 -0.42 -4.98
N PHE A 213 4.87 -0.50 -3.63
CA PHE A 213 4.10 0.40 -2.78
C PHE A 213 4.57 1.85 -2.86
N PHE A 214 5.87 2.08 -2.98
CA PHE A 214 6.39 3.42 -3.20
C PHE A 214 5.83 4.03 -4.49
N ALA A 215 5.88 3.28 -5.58
CA ALA A 215 5.33 3.70 -6.86
C ALA A 215 3.80 3.88 -6.80
N LEU A 216 3.09 3.02 -6.07
CA LEU A 216 1.65 3.13 -5.84
C LEU A 216 1.30 4.43 -5.10
N GLU A 217 2.02 4.77 -4.04
CA GLU A 217 1.81 6.04 -3.33
C GLU A 217 2.13 7.26 -4.21
N MET A 218 3.22 7.18 -5.00
CA MET A 218 3.50 8.19 -6.00
C MET A 218 2.31 8.39 -6.95
N PHE A 219 1.73 7.30 -7.45
CA PHE A 219 0.64 7.35 -8.43
C PHE A 219 -0.66 7.87 -7.82
N PHE A 220 -1.17 7.23 -6.76
CA PHE A 220 -2.48 7.56 -6.19
C PHE A 220 -2.44 8.85 -5.37
N ARG A 221 -1.49 8.98 -4.45
CA ARG A 221 -1.42 10.10 -3.50
C ARG A 221 -0.58 11.27 -4.00
N GLY A 222 0.39 10.97 -4.86
CA GLY A 222 1.20 11.98 -5.51
C GLY A 222 0.54 12.54 -6.76
N PHE A 223 0.64 11.78 -7.84
CA PHE A 223 0.21 12.21 -9.17
C PHE A 223 -1.29 12.53 -9.24
N TRP A 224 -2.13 11.56 -8.93
CA TRP A 224 -3.58 11.72 -9.10
C TRP A 224 -4.13 12.84 -8.24
N LEU A 225 -3.90 12.82 -6.92
CA LEU A 225 -4.38 13.89 -6.05
C LEU A 225 -3.79 15.25 -6.41
N GLY A 226 -2.49 15.31 -6.72
CA GLY A 226 -1.81 16.54 -7.11
C GLY A 226 -2.40 17.16 -8.37
N ALA A 227 -2.75 16.34 -9.36
CA ALA A 227 -3.33 16.79 -10.62
C ALA A 227 -4.79 17.25 -10.49
N LEU A 228 -5.60 16.57 -9.65
CA LEU A 228 -7.03 16.85 -9.52
C LEU A 228 -7.36 17.94 -8.48
N ARG A 229 -6.54 18.13 -7.45
CA ARG A 229 -6.87 19.01 -6.30
C ARG A 229 -7.31 20.41 -6.69
N ARG A 230 -6.70 20.97 -7.75
CA ARG A 230 -6.98 22.33 -8.21
C ARG A 230 -8.41 22.51 -8.70
N SER A 231 -8.97 21.46 -9.28
CA SER A 231 -10.31 21.51 -9.87
C SER A 231 -11.37 20.81 -8.99
N PHE A 232 -10.97 19.80 -8.23
CA PHE A 232 -11.88 18.95 -7.44
C PHE A 232 -11.86 19.23 -5.94
N GLY A 233 -10.86 19.99 -5.44
CA GLY A 233 -10.72 20.20 -3.99
C GLY A 233 -10.60 18.88 -3.23
N SER A 234 -11.37 18.76 -2.15
CA SER A 234 -11.48 17.51 -1.37
C SER A 234 -12.08 16.35 -2.17
N GLY A 235 -12.90 16.64 -3.20
CA GLY A 235 -13.47 15.63 -4.10
C GLY A 235 -12.43 14.80 -4.83
N ALA A 236 -11.19 15.32 -4.99
CA ALA A 236 -10.08 14.55 -5.55
C ALA A 236 -9.75 13.29 -4.73
N ILE A 237 -9.90 13.36 -3.40
CA ILE A 237 -9.64 12.24 -2.48
C ILE A 237 -10.63 11.11 -2.75
N PHE A 238 -11.91 11.45 -2.88
CA PHE A 238 -12.98 10.46 -3.14
C PHE A 238 -12.87 9.89 -4.55
N ALA A 239 -12.58 10.73 -5.56
CA ALA A 239 -12.34 10.26 -6.93
C ALA A 239 -11.18 9.27 -7.01
N MET A 240 -10.10 9.49 -6.25
CA MET A 240 -8.95 8.59 -6.17
C MET A 240 -9.29 7.31 -5.38
N ALA A 241 -10.08 7.40 -4.31
CA ALA A 241 -10.39 6.26 -3.45
C ALA A 241 -11.16 5.15 -4.18
N VAL A 242 -11.96 5.48 -5.20
CA VAL A 242 -12.73 4.49 -5.99
C VAL A 242 -11.80 3.49 -6.69
N PRO A 243 -10.91 3.87 -7.62
CA PRO A 243 -10.03 2.91 -8.28
C PRO A 243 -8.95 2.35 -7.33
N TYR A 244 -8.60 3.07 -6.26
CA TYR A 244 -7.77 2.51 -5.21
C TYR A 244 -8.46 1.33 -4.50
N CYS A 245 -9.76 1.41 -4.25
CA CYS A 245 -10.54 0.28 -3.77
C CYS A 245 -10.62 -0.84 -4.82
N MET A 246 -10.80 -0.49 -6.10
CA MET A 246 -10.93 -1.48 -7.18
C MET A 246 -9.68 -2.34 -7.35
N ILE A 247 -8.48 -1.81 -7.16
CA ILE A 247 -7.24 -2.63 -7.20
C ILE A 247 -7.11 -3.61 -6.02
N HIS A 248 -8.02 -3.55 -5.04
CA HIS A 248 -8.13 -4.51 -3.94
C HIS A 248 -9.19 -5.59 -4.20
N PHE A 249 -9.89 -5.55 -5.33
CA PHE A 249 -10.80 -6.63 -5.72
C PHE A 249 -10.01 -7.93 -5.94
N GLY A 250 -10.58 -9.05 -5.52
CA GLY A 250 -9.87 -10.33 -5.48
C GLY A 250 -9.07 -10.60 -4.21
N LYS A 251 -8.88 -9.60 -3.34
CA LYS A 251 -8.33 -9.78 -1.99
C LYS A 251 -9.43 -10.16 -0.99
N PRO A 252 -9.06 -10.59 0.25
CA PRO A 252 -10.06 -10.88 1.28
C PRO A 252 -11.04 -9.72 1.46
N TYR A 253 -12.33 -10.04 1.60
CA TYR A 253 -13.42 -9.04 1.60
C TYR A 253 -13.22 -7.88 2.58
N LEU A 254 -12.78 -8.18 3.82
CA LEU A 254 -12.54 -7.15 4.83
C LEU A 254 -11.35 -6.24 4.46
N GLU A 255 -10.37 -6.75 3.71
CA GLU A 255 -9.26 -5.95 3.21
C GLU A 255 -9.73 -4.97 2.12
N ALA A 256 -10.58 -5.44 1.20
CA ALA A 256 -11.18 -4.57 0.19
C ALA A 256 -12.07 -3.48 0.83
N CYS A 257 -12.84 -3.83 1.87
CA CYS A 257 -13.57 -2.84 2.67
C CYS A 257 -12.63 -1.84 3.37
N GLY A 258 -11.55 -2.33 3.96
CA GLY A 258 -10.53 -1.50 4.59
C GLY A 258 -9.83 -0.55 3.62
N ALA A 259 -9.71 -0.93 2.34
CA ALA A 259 -9.13 -0.10 1.31
C ALA A 259 -9.94 1.19 1.03
N ILE A 260 -11.25 1.19 1.26
CA ILE A 260 -12.09 2.39 1.17
C ILE A 260 -11.61 3.41 2.23
N VAL A 261 -11.49 2.97 3.47
CA VAL A 261 -11.03 3.82 4.58
C VAL A 261 -9.59 4.26 4.34
N ALA A 262 -8.70 3.35 3.98
CA ALA A 262 -7.29 3.63 3.73
C ALA A 262 -7.12 4.62 2.55
N GLY A 263 -7.90 4.47 1.48
CA GLY A 263 -7.91 5.38 0.35
C GLY A 263 -8.22 6.82 0.77
N ILE A 264 -9.31 7.01 1.52
CA ILE A 264 -9.75 8.34 1.98
C ILE A 264 -8.81 8.89 3.06
N ALA A 265 -8.44 8.09 4.05
CA ALA A 265 -7.61 8.53 5.17
C ALA A 265 -6.17 8.87 4.75
N LEU A 266 -5.50 7.99 3.99
CA LEU A 266 -4.15 8.24 3.48
C LEU A 266 -4.14 9.32 2.39
N GLY A 267 -5.21 9.41 1.57
CA GLY A 267 -5.39 10.50 0.63
C GLY A 267 -5.50 11.86 1.35
N SER A 268 -6.31 11.94 2.41
CA SER A 268 -6.43 13.13 3.25
C SER A 268 -5.12 13.48 3.94
N LEU A 269 -4.40 12.47 4.44
CA LEU A 269 -3.08 12.65 5.06
C LEU A 269 -2.07 13.23 4.06
N SER A 270 -2.01 12.67 2.84
CA SER A 270 -1.10 13.16 1.80
C SER A 270 -1.44 14.59 1.39
N MET A 271 -2.72 14.95 1.30
CA MET A 271 -3.14 16.33 1.03
C MET A 271 -2.74 17.28 2.17
N LYS A 272 -2.94 16.88 3.43
CA LYS A 272 -2.56 17.66 4.60
C LYS A 272 -1.05 17.87 4.70
N THR A 273 -0.27 16.83 4.45
CA THR A 273 1.20 16.86 4.61
C THR A 273 1.93 17.28 3.33
N LYS A 274 1.25 17.28 2.19
CA LYS A 274 1.82 17.47 0.85
C LYS A 274 2.95 16.46 0.55
N SER A 275 2.83 15.25 1.12
CA SER A 275 3.85 14.21 1.07
C SER A 275 3.22 12.82 1.00
N ILE A 276 3.83 11.95 0.20
CA ILE A 276 3.44 10.53 0.08
C ILE A 276 4.17 9.64 1.09
N TYR A 277 5.23 10.13 1.72
CA TYR A 277 6.14 9.27 2.49
C TYR A 277 5.51 8.68 3.74
N GLN A 278 4.58 9.40 4.42
CA GLN A 278 3.86 8.83 5.55
C GLN A 278 2.93 7.69 5.11
N GLY A 279 2.22 7.84 4.00
CA GLY A 279 1.40 6.77 3.42
C GLY A 279 2.24 5.56 3.02
N PHE A 280 3.38 5.81 2.38
CA PHE A 280 4.34 4.76 2.05
C PHE A 280 4.81 3.98 3.28
N LEU A 281 5.21 4.67 4.35
CA LEU A 281 5.65 4.02 5.59
C LEU A 281 4.54 3.19 6.24
N VAL A 282 3.29 3.67 6.24
CA VAL A 282 2.15 2.86 6.71
C VAL A 282 2.03 1.58 5.88
N HIS A 283 2.06 1.69 4.54
CA HIS A 283 1.95 0.55 3.65
C HIS A 283 3.03 -0.51 3.87
N VAL A 284 4.31 -0.12 3.86
CA VAL A 284 5.41 -1.08 4.00
C VAL A 284 5.44 -1.71 5.39
N THR A 285 5.09 -0.95 6.44
CA THR A 285 5.00 -1.50 7.80
C THR A 285 3.89 -2.54 7.89
N VAL A 286 2.72 -2.23 7.34
CA VAL A 286 1.56 -3.15 7.34
C VAL A 286 1.88 -4.39 6.50
N ALA A 287 2.36 -4.22 5.28
CA ALA A 287 2.62 -5.32 4.35
C ALA A 287 3.73 -6.26 4.87
N GLY A 288 4.88 -5.71 5.25
CA GLY A 288 5.98 -6.52 5.78
C GLY A 288 5.60 -7.26 7.07
N LEU A 289 4.78 -6.62 7.94
CA LEU A 289 4.28 -7.29 9.13
C LEU A 289 3.26 -8.38 8.82
N MET A 290 2.40 -8.20 7.80
CA MET A 290 1.47 -9.25 7.35
C MET A 290 2.22 -10.47 6.86
N ASP A 291 3.21 -10.29 6.00
CA ASP A 291 4.03 -11.37 5.47
C ASP A 291 4.83 -12.06 6.59
N TRP A 292 5.43 -11.29 7.49
CA TRP A 292 6.13 -11.84 8.66
C TRP A 292 5.21 -12.66 9.57
N LEU A 293 4.03 -12.13 9.93
CA LEU A 293 3.07 -12.83 10.78
C LEU A 293 2.57 -14.13 10.13
N ALA A 294 2.34 -14.12 8.81
CA ALA A 294 1.93 -15.29 8.07
C ALA A 294 3.01 -16.40 8.10
N LEU A 295 4.28 -16.04 7.89
CA LEU A 295 5.40 -16.96 8.01
C LEU A 295 5.56 -17.47 9.45
N ARG A 296 5.37 -16.59 10.41
CA ARG A 296 5.50 -16.90 11.84
C ARG A 296 4.44 -17.91 12.29
N HIS A 297 3.17 -17.71 11.94
CA HIS A 297 2.09 -18.63 12.27
C HIS A 297 2.27 -20.01 11.64
N ARG A 298 2.83 -20.07 10.45
CA ARG A 298 3.14 -21.35 9.77
C ARG A 298 4.45 -21.97 10.21
N LYS A 299 5.20 -21.36 11.13
CA LYS A 299 6.56 -21.77 11.53
C LYS A 299 7.51 -21.90 10.33
N ALA A 300 7.34 -21.04 9.33
CA ALA A 300 8.00 -21.07 8.04
C ALA A 300 8.94 -19.88 7.82
N THR A 301 9.41 -19.24 8.89
CA THR A 301 10.38 -18.14 8.78
C THR A 301 11.68 -18.62 8.13
N PRO A 302 12.33 -17.84 7.23
CA PRO A 302 13.57 -18.24 6.60
C PRO A 302 14.67 -18.54 7.63
N LEU A 303 15.49 -19.56 7.38
CA LEU A 303 16.65 -19.89 8.20
C LEU A 303 17.96 -19.72 7.44
N HIS A 304 17.98 -20.13 6.17
CA HIS A 304 19.18 -20.10 5.33
C HIS A 304 19.25 -18.82 4.52
N LEU A 305 20.46 -18.33 4.23
CA LEU A 305 20.64 -17.15 3.39
C LEU A 305 20.20 -17.41 1.95
N TRP A 306 20.58 -18.57 1.40
CA TRP A 306 20.27 -18.99 0.04
C TRP A 306 19.35 -20.21 0.03
N PRO A 307 18.55 -20.42 -1.05
CA PRO A 307 17.68 -21.58 -1.14
C PRO A 307 18.49 -22.87 -1.18
N THR A 308 18.16 -23.81 -0.28
CA THR A 308 18.71 -25.16 -0.27
C THR A 308 17.85 -26.07 -1.12
N ASP A 309 18.49 -27.01 -1.82
CA ASP A 309 17.78 -27.95 -2.70
C ASP A 309 17.34 -29.22 -1.95
N VAL A 310 17.78 -29.37 -0.68
CA VAL A 310 17.49 -30.54 0.15
C VAL A 310 16.68 -30.13 1.37
N ALA A 311 15.49 -30.71 1.52
CA ALA A 311 14.70 -30.53 2.74
C ALA A 311 15.28 -31.42 3.85
N PRO A 312 15.48 -30.91 5.08
CA PRO A 312 15.92 -31.70 6.22
C PRO A 312 14.86 -32.74 6.62
N ILE A 313 15.30 -33.94 7.02
CA ILE A 313 14.44 -35.06 7.39
C ILE A 313 14.73 -35.48 8.85
N GLY A 314 13.70 -35.92 9.57
CA GLY A 314 13.85 -36.49 10.92
C GLY A 314 14.32 -35.46 11.96
N ASN A 315 15.32 -35.83 12.78
CA ASN A 315 15.83 -34.96 13.86
C ASN A 315 16.43 -33.65 13.34
N ALA A 316 16.98 -33.66 12.13
CA ALA A 316 17.48 -32.43 11.50
C ALA A 316 16.37 -31.44 11.27
N TRP A 317 15.17 -31.88 10.88
CA TRP A 317 13.99 -31.03 10.73
C TRP A 317 13.58 -30.41 12.08
N LEU A 318 13.55 -31.18 13.18
CA LEU A 318 13.22 -30.65 14.52
C LEU A 318 14.21 -29.57 14.95
N LEU A 319 15.51 -29.82 14.76
CA LEU A 319 16.56 -28.86 15.09
C LEU A 319 16.46 -27.59 14.27
N GLU A 320 16.10 -27.69 12.99
CA GLU A 320 15.81 -26.49 12.16
C GLU A 320 14.61 -25.71 12.66
N GLN A 321 13.54 -26.39 13.09
CA GLN A 321 12.36 -25.69 13.63
C GLN A 321 12.72 -24.91 14.91
N GLU A 322 13.52 -25.49 15.82
CA GLU A 322 13.99 -24.78 17.00
C GLU A 322 14.86 -23.57 16.66
N LYS A 323 15.76 -23.68 15.67
CA LYS A 323 16.58 -22.56 15.17
C LYS A 323 15.73 -21.46 14.55
N ARG A 324 14.71 -21.81 13.74
CA ARG A 324 13.76 -20.86 13.16
C ARG A 324 13.01 -20.08 14.24
N GLU A 325 12.51 -20.80 15.25
CA GLU A 325 11.80 -20.19 16.37
C GLU A 325 12.71 -19.26 17.20
N ALA A 326 13.95 -19.66 17.48
CA ALA A 326 14.92 -18.86 18.21
C ALA A 326 15.29 -17.58 17.44
N LEU A 327 15.58 -17.72 16.14
CA LEU A 327 15.91 -16.59 15.27
C LEU A 327 14.73 -15.62 15.16
N ALA A 328 13.50 -16.13 14.93
CA ALA A 328 12.31 -15.31 14.83
C ALA A 328 12.05 -14.52 16.12
N ARG A 329 12.14 -15.16 17.30
CA ARG A 329 12.03 -14.46 18.60
C ARG A 329 13.09 -13.37 18.76
N THR A 330 14.31 -13.61 18.30
CA THR A 330 15.39 -12.62 18.36
C THR A 330 15.08 -11.41 17.49
N ILE A 331 14.63 -11.63 16.25
CA ILE A 331 14.23 -10.56 15.33
C ILE A 331 13.07 -9.75 15.92
N GLU A 332 12.04 -10.42 16.43
CA GLU A 332 10.87 -9.77 17.04
C GLU A 332 11.23 -8.90 18.25
N ARG A 333 12.09 -9.40 19.15
CA ARG A 333 12.57 -8.63 20.31
C ARG A 333 13.40 -7.42 19.89
N THR A 334 14.28 -7.59 18.89
CA THR A 334 15.09 -6.50 18.35
C THR A 334 14.21 -5.44 17.69
N ALA A 335 13.26 -5.87 16.84
CA ALA A 335 12.31 -4.97 16.19
C ALA A 335 11.45 -4.22 17.21
N ALA A 336 10.94 -4.90 18.24
CA ALA A 336 10.17 -4.26 19.32
C ALA A 336 11.01 -3.23 20.09
N GLY A 337 12.29 -3.54 20.37
CA GLY A 337 13.22 -2.59 21.00
C GLY A 337 13.47 -1.35 20.13
N ILE A 338 13.74 -1.53 18.85
CA ILE A 338 13.91 -0.44 17.88
C ILE A 338 12.63 0.41 17.81
N PHE A 339 11.47 -0.24 17.72
CA PHE A 339 10.19 0.46 17.66
C PHE A 339 9.94 1.28 18.93
N ALA A 340 10.23 0.74 20.11
CA ALA A 340 10.11 1.46 21.38
C ALA A 340 11.00 2.70 21.43
N VAL A 341 12.26 2.59 20.99
CA VAL A 341 13.19 3.73 20.90
C VAL A 341 12.68 4.79 19.92
N LEU A 342 12.27 4.37 18.72
CA LEU A 342 11.72 5.30 17.72
C LEU A 342 10.44 5.98 18.20
N PHE A 343 9.58 5.25 18.93
CA PHE A 343 8.37 5.80 19.52
C PHE A 343 8.70 6.86 20.58
N VAL A 344 9.64 6.59 21.48
CA VAL A 344 10.11 7.58 22.47
C VAL A 344 10.68 8.81 21.79
N LEU A 345 11.55 8.63 20.79
CA LEU A 345 12.12 9.76 20.01
C LEU A 345 11.01 10.57 19.32
N MET A 346 10.00 9.91 18.76
CA MET A 346 8.85 10.57 18.16
C MET A 346 8.09 11.41 19.18
N VAL A 347 7.80 10.84 20.37
CA VAL A 347 7.13 11.58 21.46
C VAL A 347 7.94 12.78 21.90
N VAL A 348 9.25 12.62 22.09
CA VAL A 348 10.18 13.72 22.44
C VAL A 348 10.16 14.81 21.36
N MET A 349 10.21 14.44 20.09
CA MET A 349 10.14 15.40 18.99
C MET A 349 8.81 16.16 18.95
N ILE A 350 7.69 15.45 19.18
CA ILE A 350 6.35 16.07 19.24
C ILE A 350 6.29 17.08 20.41
N VAL A 351 6.71 16.66 21.60
CA VAL A 351 6.73 17.54 22.78
C VAL A 351 7.60 18.75 22.53
N ARG A 352 8.82 18.55 22.03
CA ARG A 352 9.76 19.63 21.70
C ARG A 352 9.17 20.58 20.64
N SER A 353 8.54 20.05 19.60
CA SER A 353 7.93 20.87 18.56
C SER A 353 6.75 21.70 19.09
N ARG A 354 5.96 21.16 20.05
CA ARG A 354 4.86 21.91 20.69
C ARG A 354 5.36 22.98 21.65
N LEU A 355 6.42 22.72 22.40
CA LEU A 355 7.03 23.69 23.29
C LEU A 355 7.67 24.89 22.54
N HIS A 356 8.13 24.68 21.32
CA HIS A 356 8.72 25.73 20.46
C HIS A 356 7.71 26.39 19.53
N ARG A 357 6.44 25.94 19.49
CA ARG A 357 5.38 26.55 18.69
C ARG A 357 4.54 27.50 19.51
N HIS A 358 5.09 28.64 19.86
CA HIS A 358 4.22 29.78 20.17
C HIS A 358 3.94 30.66 18.95
N ASP A 359 4.50 30.35 17.74
CA ASP A 359 4.27 31.16 16.57
C ASP A 359 4.11 30.35 15.28
N ARG A 360 2.96 30.59 14.64
CA ARG A 360 2.59 30.37 13.25
C ARG A 360 2.16 28.96 12.83
N LEU A 361 0.88 28.72 13.06
CA LEU A 361 0.05 27.96 12.17
C LEU A 361 -0.09 28.75 10.85
N TRP A 362 0.50 28.19 9.76
CA TRP A 362 0.14 28.39 8.36
C TRP A 362 -0.21 29.82 7.89
N THR A 363 0.77 30.61 7.55
CA THR A 363 0.64 31.61 6.49
C THR A 363 1.27 31.02 5.23
N LEU A 364 0.43 30.71 4.23
CA LEU A 364 0.89 30.55 2.85
C LEU A 364 1.67 31.83 2.47
N PRO A 365 2.80 31.75 1.76
CA PRO A 365 3.40 32.95 1.23
C PRO A 365 2.35 33.61 0.34
N ARG A 366 1.92 34.81 0.73
CA ARG A 366 1.17 35.71 -0.15
C ARG A 366 2.05 35.89 -1.36
N THR A 367 1.65 35.36 -2.51
CA THR A 367 2.23 35.78 -3.78
C THR A 367 2.02 37.28 -3.85
N LYS A 368 3.12 38.02 -3.79
CA LYS A 368 3.11 39.43 -4.16
C LYS A 368 2.59 39.49 -5.60
N ALA A 369 1.57 40.31 -5.79
CA ALA A 369 1.02 40.67 -7.08
C ALA A 369 2.11 41.20 -8.04
#